data_ff400f1b9cd838b5079b14c9be1cdccb
#
_entry.id   ff400f1b9cd838b5079b14c9be1cdccb
#
_cell.length_a   1.000
_cell.length_b   1.000
_cell.length_c   1.000
_cell.angle_alpha   90.00
_cell.angle_beta   90.00
_cell.angle_gamma   90.00
#
_symmetry.space_group_name_H-M   'P 1'
#
loop_
_entity.id
_entity.type
_entity.pdbx_description
1 polymer ?
#
loop_
_entity_poly.entity_id
_entity_poly.type
_entity_poly.pdbx_seq_one_letter_code
_entity_poly.pdbx_strand_id
1 'polypeptide(L)'
;MTWMRSLSILAFLAALSASLIHAQDLRGYRGFQFGTNLVAVAHQTDMKPSEAKLLHQRPAMIQELWWHRPLGSSSLPTDPVREVIFSFYNGELFRMVINYDQDRTDGLSDEDIIEAISARYGIAARPVATIVLFSSSQVYNDSQRVIARWEDSQSSFSLFRYSYRPTFGMVAFSKQLDTLAQAAVVEAFRLEKEEAPQRETERQKKEDAQNRTAREKVRAANRAAFLP
;
A
#
# COMPACT_ATOMS: atom_id res chain seq x y z
N MET A 1 -72.00 16.07 -13.01
CA MET A 1 -71.19 14.87 -13.41
C MET A 1 -69.80 15.31 -13.89
N THR A 2 -68.95 15.89 -13.04
CA THR A 2 -67.59 16.31 -13.42
C THR A 2 -66.61 16.29 -12.20
N TRP A 3 -66.62 15.23 -11.41
CA TRP A 3 -65.77 15.18 -10.20
C TRP A 3 -64.94 13.89 -10.05
N MET A 4 -64.63 13.20 -11.14
CA MET A 4 -63.89 11.94 -11.08
C MET A 4 -62.66 11.86 -12.01
N ARG A 5 -62.06 12.99 -12.40
CA ARG A 5 -60.89 13.00 -13.28
C ARG A 5 -59.60 13.60 -12.70
N SER A 6 -59.60 14.05 -11.44
CA SER A 6 -58.44 14.75 -10.84
C SER A 6 -57.63 13.91 -9.85
N LEU A 7 -57.96 12.65 -9.61
CA LEU A 7 -57.22 11.80 -8.64
C LEU A 7 -56.16 10.85 -9.24
N SER A 8 -56.08 10.77 -10.58
CA SER A 8 -55.13 9.80 -11.22
C SER A 8 -53.79 10.38 -11.60
N ILE A 9 -53.53 11.68 -11.43
CA ILE A 9 -52.27 12.32 -11.84
C ILE A 9 -51.30 12.45 -10.65
N LEU A 10 -51.76 12.35 -9.42
CA LEU A 10 -50.90 12.49 -8.22
C LEU A 10 -50.16 11.20 -7.82
N ALA A 11 -50.57 10.06 -8.36
CA ALA A 11 -49.96 8.76 -8.01
C ALA A 11 -48.72 8.41 -8.86
N PHE A 12 -48.46 9.15 -9.96
CA PHE A 12 -47.33 8.83 -10.86
C PHE A 12 -46.05 9.62 -10.58
N LEU A 13 -46.08 10.61 -9.70
CA LEU A 13 -44.91 11.44 -9.34
C LEU A 13 -44.14 10.92 -8.11
N ALA A 14 -44.64 9.91 -7.40
CA ALA A 14 -43.99 9.38 -6.18
C ALA A 14 -43.08 8.18 -6.43
N ALA A 15 -42.96 7.70 -7.66
CA ALA A 15 -42.15 6.51 -7.99
C ALA A 15 -40.76 6.82 -8.57
N LEU A 16 -40.34 8.10 -8.60
CA LEU A 16 -39.08 8.49 -9.24
C LEU A 16 -37.95 8.89 -8.26
N SER A 17 -38.00 8.50 -7.01
CA SER A 17 -37.00 8.95 -6.05
C SER A 17 -36.55 7.87 -5.08
N ALA A 18 -36.00 6.75 -5.62
CA ALA A 18 -35.20 5.87 -4.80
C ALA A 18 -34.13 5.14 -5.63
N SER A 19 -33.46 5.82 -6.53
CA SER A 19 -32.09 5.44 -6.83
C SER A 19 -31.30 5.91 -5.62
N LEU A 20 -31.20 5.05 -4.59
CA LEU A 20 -30.17 5.15 -3.58
C LEU A 20 -28.83 5.08 -4.36
N ILE A 21 -28.30 6.27 -4.68
CA ILE A 21 -26.91 6.43 -5.03
C ILE A 21 -26.20 5.92 -3.79
N HIS A 22 -25.80 4.65 -3.82
CA HIS A 22 -24.82 4.14 -2.87
C HIS A 22 -23.59 4.99 -3.11
N ALA A 23 -23.41 6.01 -2.27
CA ALA A 23 -22.19 6.80 -2.28
C ALA A 23 -21.04 5.83 -2.16
N GLN A 24 -20.17 5.82 -3.16
CA GLN A 24 -18.98 5.01 -3.16
C GLN A 24 -18.17 5.34 -1.90
N ASP A 25 -18.13 4.45 -0.93
CA ASP A 25 -17.29 4.65 0.24
C ASP A 25 -15.87 4.18 -0.08
N LEU A 26 -15.08 5.07 -0.68
CA LEU A 26 -13.68 4.86 -1.03
C LEU A 26 -12.72 5.28 0.09
N ARG A 27 -13.22 5.56 1.31
CA ARG A 27 -12.38 5.94 2.45
C ARG A 27 -11.48 4.83 2.96
N GLY A 28 -11.63 3.61 2.44
CA GLY A 28 -10.81 2.48 2.82
C GLY A 28 -11.19 1.18 2.12
N TYR A 29 -10.41 0.14 2.42
CA TYR A 29 -10.59 -1.18 1.87
C TYR A 29 -10.83 -2.20 2.99
N ARG A 30 -11.94 -2.97 2.92
CA ARG A 30 -12.28 -4.05 3.87
C ARG A 30 -12.19 -3.67 5.36
N GLY A 31 -12.60 -2.44 5.70
CA GLY A 31 -12.56 -1.95 7.09
C GLY A 31 -11.28 -1.22 7.48
N PHE A 32 -10.23 -1.28 6.66
CA PHE A 32 -9.05 -0.45 6.84
C PHE A 32 -9.29 0.92 6.21
N GLN A 33 -9.38 1.95 7.04
CA GLN A 33 -9.62 3.33 6.60
C GLN A 33 -8.30 4.10 6.45
N PHE A 34 -8.21 4.97 5.45
CA PHE A 34 -7.08 5.90 5.33
C PHE A 34 -7.05 6.85 6.53
N GLY A 35 -5.84 7.22 6.96
CA GLY A 35 -5.62 7.99 8.18
C GLY A 35 -5.58 7.14 9.47
N THR A 36 -5.93 5.85 9.41
CA THR A 36 -5.80 4.97 10.57
C THR A 36 -4.32 4.81 10.95
N ASN A 37 -4.03 4.87 12.25
CA ASN A 37 -2.65 4.74 12.72
C ASN A 37 -2.12 3.30 12.62
N LEU A 38 -0.79 3.17 12.52
CA LEU A 38 -0.08 1.90 12.40
C LEU A 38 -0.47 0.89 13.49
N VAL A 39 -0.62 1.32 14.73
CA VAL A 39 -0.94 0.43 15.86
C VAL A 39 -2.32 -0.21 15.68
N ALA A 40 -3.30 0.59 15.26
CA ALA A 40 -4.65 0.09 15.00
C ALA A 40 -4.70 -0.89 13.82
N VAL A 41 -3.97 -0.59 12.72
CA VAL A 41 -3.89 -1.51 11.57
C VAL A 41 -3.18 -2.82 11.96
N ALA A 42 -2.08 -2.74 12.70
CA ALA A 42 -1.36 -3.91 13.19
C ALA A 42 -2.27 -4.79 14.07
N HIS A 43 -3.04 -4.17 14.98
CA HIS A 43 -4.00 -4.90 15.81
C HIS A 43 -5.12 -5.57 14.97
N GLN A 44 -5.65 -4.90 13.94
CA GLN A 44 -6.68 -5.47 13.06
C GLN A 44 -6.18 -6.65 12.22
N THR A 45 -4.87 -6.70 11.97
CA THR A 45 -4.22 -7.77 11.18
C THR A 45 -3.56 -8.85 12.03
N ASP A 46 -3.72 -8.80 13.34
CA ASP A 46 -3.06 -9.68 14.33
C ASP A 46 -1.52 -9.66 14.20
N MET A 47 -0.98 -8.48 13.86
CA MET A 47 0.46 -8.22 13.74
C MET A 47 0.94 -7.28 14.84
N LYS A 48 2.27 -7.22 15.03
CA LYS A 48 2.90 -6.27 15.96
C LYS A 48 3.30 -5.00 15.21
N PRO A 49 3.14 -3.81 15.81
CA PRO A 49 3.62 -2.56 15.20
C PRO A 49 5.13 -2.57 14.90
N SER A 50 5.91 -3.35 15.67
CA SER A 50 7.36 -3.52 15.45
C SER A 50 7.73 -4.32 14.21
N GLU A 51 6.78 -4.99 13.57
CA GLU A 51 6.97 -5.70 12.29
C GLU A 51 6.94 -4.73 11.10
N ALA A 52 6.50 -3.48 11.32
CA ALA A 52 6.55 -2.47 10.29
C ALA A 52 8.00 -2.11 9.93
N LYS A 53 8.32 -2.20 8.65
CA LYS A 53 9.62 -1.84 8.10
C LYS A 53 9.70 -0.32 7.93
N LEU A 54 10.70 0.31 8.54
CA LEU A 54 11.02 1.70 8.30
C LEU A 54 11.74 1.83 6.95
N LEU A 55 11.20 2.65 6.05
CA LEU A 55 11.76 2.94 4.74
C LEU A 55 12.58 4.23 4.77
N HIS A 56 11.94 5.30 5.24
CA HIS A 56 12.56 6.60 5.39
C HIS A 56 12.19 7.18 6.75
N GLN A 57 13.15 7.81 7.41
CA GLN A 57 12.93 8.48 8.69
C GLN A 57 12.77 10.00 8.51
N ARG A 58 13.35 10.56 7.47
CA ARG A 58 13.36 12.00 7.16
C ARG A 58 13.10 12.23 5.67
N PRO A 59 12.46 13.33 5.29
CA PRO A 59 11.88 14.40 6.12
C PRO A 59 10.61 13.99 6.84
N ALA A 60 9.98 12.89 6.44
CA ALA A 60 8.84 12.26 7.09
C ALA A 60 9.09 10.78 7.29
N MET A 61 8.45 10.20 8.30
CA MET A 61 8.54 8.76 8.55
C MET A 61 7.66 8.01 7.57
N ILE A 62 8.28 7.16 6.73
CA ILE A 62 7.58 6.25 5.82
C ILE A 62 7.84 4.84 6.30
N GLN A 63 6.77 4.09 6.52
CA GLN A 63 6.81 2.72 7.01
C GLN A 63 5.90 1.82 6.18
N GLU A 64 6.18 0.53 6.15
CA GLU A 64 5.33 -0.49 5.54
C GLU A 64 5.11 -1.66 6.49
N LEU A 65 3.85 -2.12 6.57
CA LEU A 65 3.46 -3.34 7.27
C LEU A 65 2.95 -4.33 6.23
N TRP A 66 3.55 -5.52 6.17
CA TRP A 66 3.28 -6.54 5.17
C TRP A 66 2.47 -7.66 5.79
N TRP A 67 1.19 -7.70 5.49
CA TRP A 67 0.31 -8.76 5.93
C TRP A 67 0.18 -9.83 4.84
N HIS A 68 0.36 -11.07 5.24
CA HIS A 68 0.12 -12.24 4.40
C HIS A 68 -0.97 -13.10 5.03
N ARG A 69 -1.82 -13.66 4.18
CA ARG A 69 -2.80 -14.64 4.67
C ARG A 69 -2.07 -15.81 5.33
N PRO A 70 -2.39 -16.17 6.59
CA PRO A 70 -1.76 -17.28 7.28
C PRO A 70 -1.98 -18.60 6.51
N LEU A 71 -0.93 -19.39 6.36
CA LEU A 71 -1.01 -20.71 5.76
C LEU A 71 -1.83 -21.62 6.68
N GLY A 72 -2.83 -22.31 6.12
CA GLY A 72 -3.68 -23.24 6.88
C GLY A 72 -4.77 -22.56 7.72
N SER A 73 -4.92 -21.23 7.63
CA SER A 73 -6.06 -20.59 8.26
C SER A 73 -7.35 -21.07 7.60
N SER A 74 -8.31 -21.48 8.44
CA SER A 74 -9.70 -21.74 8.03
C SER A 74 -10.46 -20.45 7.68
N SER A 75 -9.73 -19.33 7.49
CA SER A 75 -10.27 -18.09 6.94
C SER A 75 -10.96 -18.46 5.63
N LEU A 76 -12.21 -18.08 5.53
CA LEU A 76 -13.18 -18.44 4.48
C LEU A 76 -12.50 -18.95 3.20
N PRO A 77 -12.80 -20.19 2.75
CA PRO A 77 -12.17 -20.77 1.56
C PRO A 77 -12.30 -19.91 0.31
N THR A 78 -13.03 -18.81 0.39
CA THR A 78 -13.42 -17.91 -0.69
C THR A 78 -12.68 -16.57 -0.71
N ASP A 79 -11.81 -16.25 0.30
CA ASP A 79 -11.10 -14.96 0.29
C ASP A 79 -10.02 -14.95 -0.81
N PRO A 80 -10.15 -14.09 -1.84
CA PRO A 80 -9.17 -14.01 -2.92
C PRO A 80 -7.92 -13.20 -2.54
N VAL A 81 -7.87 -12.51 -1.40
CA VAL A 81 -6.71 -11.71 -1.01
C VAL A 81 -5.62 -12.61 -0.42
N ARG A 82 -4.43 -12.54 -1.00
CA ARG A 82 -3.25 -13.27 -0.56
C ARG A 82 -2.38 -12.43 0.38
N GLU A 83 -2.20 -11.16 0.03
CA GLU A 83 -1.28 -10.24 0.69
C GLU A 83 -1.82 -8.82 0.63
N VAL A 84 -1.55 -8.05 1.68
CA VAL A 84 -1.78 -6.61 1.71
C VAL A 84 -0.55 -5.91 2.26
N ILE A 85 -0.03 -4.93 1.51
CA ILE A 85 1.03 -4.04 1.96
C ILE A 85 0.38 -2.74 2.38
N PHE A 86 0.47 -2.41 3.66
CA PHE A 86 -0.01 -1.16 4.23
C PHE A 86 1.14 -0.17 4.31
N SER A 87 1.01 1.00 3.70
CA SER A 87 2.04 2.05 3.72
C SER A 87 1.57 3.23 4.56
N PHE A 88 2.46 3.71 5.43
CA PHE A 88 2.18 4.76 6.42
C PHE A 88 3.06 5.98 6.20
N TYR A 89 2.44 7.15 6.27
CA TYR A 89 3.09 8.47 6.29
C TYR A 89 2.94 9.06 7.69
N ASN A 90 4.04 9.27 8.41
CA ASN A 90 4.05 9.71 9.81
C ASN A 90 3.12 8.88 10.72
N GLY A 91 3.04 7.58 10.46
CA GLY A 91 2.21 6.64 11.20
C GLY A 91 0.75 6.54 10.76
N GLU A 92 0.30 7.31 9.77
CA GLU A 92 -1.05 7.28 9.22
C GLU A 92 -1.10 6.48 7.91
N LEU A 93 -2.07 5.56 7.80
CA LEU A 93 -2.29 4.73 6.62
C LEU A 93 -2.67 5.60 5.41
N PHE A 94 -1.86 5.60 4.38
CA PHE A 94 -2.13 6.38 3.17
C PHE A 94 -2.36 5.53 1.93
N ARG A 95 -1.78 4.32 1.89
CA ARG A 95 -1.83 3.43 0.72
C ARG A 95 -1.92 1.97 1.16
N MET A 96 -2.63 1.20 0.37
CA MET A 96 -2.69 -0.26 0.46
C MET A 96 -2.43 -0.85 -0.93
N VAL A 97 -1.52 -1.82 -1.03
CA VAL A 97 -1.33 -2.65 -2.22
C VAL A 97 -1.89 -4.02 -1.89
N ILE A 98 -2.95 -4.40 -2.57
CA ILE A 98 -3.66 -5.66 -2.40
C ILE A 98 -3.24 -6.61 -3.52
N ASN A 99 -2.70 -7.76 -3.17
CA ASN A 99 -2.35 -8.82 -4.09
C ASN A 99 -3.35 -9.97 -3.98
N TYR A 100 -3.99 -10.30 -5.10
CA TYR A 100 -4.93 -11.41 -5.15
C TYR A 100 -4.19 -12.73 -5.36
N ASP A 101 -4.79 -13.79 -4.84
CA ASP A 101 -4.30 -15.15 -4.98
C ASP A 101 -4.54 -15.64 -6.41
N GLN A 102 -3.50 -16.19 -7.04
CA GLN A 102 -3.59 -16.70 -8.40
C GLN A 102 -4.61 -17.81 -8.52
N ASP A 103 -4.56 -18.79 -7.60
CA ASP A 103 -5.47 -19.97 -7.66
C ASP A 103 -6.93 -19.57 -7.46
N ARG A 104 -7.18 -18.41 -6.81
CA ARG A 104 -8.53 -17.88 -6.55
C ARG A 104 -9.03 -16.96 -7.66
N THR A 105 -8.14 -16.53 -8.54
CA THR A 105 -8.48 -15.67 -9.68
C THR A 105 -8.23 -16.37 -11.02
N ASP A 106 -7.78 -17.62 -10.99
CA ASP A 106 -7.58 -18.41 -12.20
C ASP A 106 -8.88 -18.58 -12.98
N GLY A 107 -8.81 -18.40 -14.29
CA GLY A 107 -9.97 -18.44 -15.19
C GLY A 107 -10.87 -17.21 -15.17
N LEU A 108 -10.67 -16.24 -14.25
CA LEU A 108 -11.44 -15.00 -14.24
C LEU A 108 -10.91 -14.01 -15.28
N SER A 109 -11.84 -13.39 -16.00
CA SER A 109 -11.55 -12.29 -16.92
C SER A 109 -11.35 -10.96 -16.17
N ASP A 110 -10.85 -9.94 -16.86
CA ASP A 110 -10.78 -8.58 -16.33
C ASP A 110 -12.17 -8.07 -15.95
N GLU A 111 -13.19 -8.41 -16.76
CA GLU A 111 -14.59 -8.04 -16.58
C GLU A 111 -15.18 -8.65 -15.30
N ASP A 112 -14.94 -9.93 -15.04
CA ASP A 112 -15.43 -10.62 -13.83
C ASP A 112 -14.92 -9.95 -12.56
N ILE A 113 -13.63 -9.59 -12.53
CA ILE A 113 -13.03 -8.89 -11.38
C ILE A 113 -13.57 -7.46 -11.24
N ILE A 114 -13.72 -6.75 -12.37
CA ILE A 114 -14.29 -5.40 -12.37
C ILE A 114 -15.72 -5.41 -11.86
N GLU A 115 -16.54 -6.34 -12.31
CA GLU A 115 -17.93 -6.48 -11.86
C GLU A 115 -18.00 -6.74 -10.35
N ALA A 116 -17.20 -7.69 -9.86
CA ALA A 116 -17.14 -8.04 -8.44
C ALA A 116 -16.73 -6.85 -7.56
N ILE A 117 -15.74 -6.06 -7.98
CA ILE A 117 -15.29 -4.87 -7.24
C ILE A 117 -16.32 -3.74 -7.37
N SER A 118 -16.92 -3.57 -8.56
CA SER A 118 -17.91 -2.54 -8.82
C SER A 118 -19.20 -2.73 -8.03
N ALA A 119 -19.55 -3.97 -7.70
CA ALA A 119 -20.68 -4.26 -6.81
C ALA A 119 -20.55 -3.58 -5.44
N ARG A 120 -19.33 -3.31 -4.98
CA ARG A 120 -19.05 -2.64 -3.70
C ARG A 120 -18.71 -1.16 -3.87
N TYR A 121 -17.89 -0.81 -4.86
CA TYR A 121 -17.31 0.52 -5.02
C TYR A 121 -17.92 1.33 -6.15
N GLY A 122 -18.98 0.81 -6.80
CA GLY A 122 -19.70 1.47 -7.87
C GLY A 122 -19.04 1.36 -9.24
N ILE A 123 -19.42 2.25 -10.18
CA ILE A 123 -19.00 2.14 -11.57
C ILE A 123 -17.52 2.49 -11.74
N ALA A 124 -16.77 1.59 -12.38
CA ALA A 124 -15.37 1.78 -12.70
C ALA A 124 -15.18 2.64 -13.95
N ALA A 125 -14.19 3.53 -13.92
CA ALA A 125 -13.59 4.10 -15.13
C ALA A 125 -12.55 3.11 -15.71
N ARG A 126 -12.32 3.18 -17.04
CA ARG A 126 -11.30 2.38 -17.75
C ARG A 126 -10.23 3.31 -18.34
N PRO A 127 -9.31 3.82 -17.52
CA PRO A 127 -8.30 4.74 -17.99
C PRO A 127 -7.23 4.00 -18.78
N VAL A 128 -6.68 4.65 -19.81
CA VAL A 128 -5.39 4.25 -20.41
C VAL A 128 -4.29 4.81 -19.51
N ALA A 129 -3.91 4.05 -18.49
CA ALA A 129 -2.93 4.49 -17.49
C ALA A 129 -2.03 3.34 -17.06
N THR A 130 -0.86 3.69 -16.54
CA THR A 130 0.07 2.77 -15.87
C THR A 130 0.23 3.17 -14.42
N ILE A 131 0.45 2.20 -13.55
CA ILE A 131 0.84 2.41 -12.15
C ILE A 131 2.28 1.94 -12.00
N VAL A 132 3.08 2.73 -11.31
CA VAL A 132 4.38 2.31 -10.82
C VAL A 132 4.22 1.84 -9.39
N LEU A 133 4.53 0.58 -9.16
CA LEU A 133 4.57 0.01 -7.81
C LEU A 133 5.96 0.24 -7.26
N PHE A 134 6.09 1.13 -6.28
CA PHE A 134 7.32 1.27 -5.53
C PHE A 134 7.37 0.16 -4.48
N SER A 135 8.34 -0.73 -4.59
CA SER A 135 8.70 -1.62 -3.50
C SER A 135 9.83 -0.97 -2.70
N SER A 136 9.73 -1.08 -1.39
CA SER A 136 10.69 -0.51 -0.44
C SER A 136 12.11 -1.04 -0.54
N SER A 137 12.30 -2.19 -1.15
CA SER A 137 13.60 -2.87 -1.21
C SER A 137 14.30 -2.80 -2.56
N GLN A 138 13.59 -2.44 -3.62
CA GLN A 138 14.17 -2.33 -4.96
C GLN A 138 13.34 -1.33 -5.78
N VAL A 139 14.01 -0.43 -6.48
CA VAL A 139 13.43 0.39 -7.54
C VAL A 139 13.10 -0.54 -8.73
N TYR A 140 12.12 -1.41 -8.56
CA TYR A 140 11.51 -2.06 -9.70
C TYR A 140 10.56 -1.03 -10.30
N ASN A 141 10.94 -0.50 -11.43
CA ASN A 141 10.07 0.22 -12.35
C ASN A 141 9.07 -0.76 -12.99
N ASP A 142 8.29 -1.44 -12.18
CA ASP A 142 7.27 -2.37 -12.63
C ASP A 142 6.01 -1.56 -12.92
N SER A 143 5.96 -0.97 -14.12
CA SER A 143 4.80 -0.25 -14.59
C SER A 143 3.71 -1.25 -14.95
N GLN A 144 2.64 -1.29 -14.14
CA GLN A 144 1.49 -2.15 -14.38
C GLN A 144 0.39 -1.39 -15.10
N ARG A 145 -0.21 -2.03 -16.10
CA ARG A 145 -1.37 -1.48 -16.80
C ARG A 145 -2.60 -1.47 -15.90
N VAL A 146 -3.18 -0.29 -15.67
CA VAL A 146 -4.47 -0.16 -14.99
C VAL A 146 -5.57 -0.65 -15.91
N ILE A 147 -6.38 -1.59 -15.43
CA ILE A 147 -7.53 -2.14 -16.17
C ILE A 147 -8.86 -1.49 -15.74
N ALA A 148 -8.93 -1.00 -14.50
CA ALA A 148 -10.09 -0.28 -13.99
C ALA A 148 -9.71 0.64 -12.84
N ARG A 149 -10.48 1.73 -12.65
CA ARG A 149 -10.29 2.69 -11.56
C ARG A 149 -11.63 3.11 -10.97
N TRP A 150 -11.68 3.16 -9.64
CA TRP A 150 -12.74 3.77 -8.85
C TRP A 150 -12.10 4.93 -8.09
N GLU A 151 -12.66 6.12 -8.21
CA GLU A 151 -12.10 7.28 -7.53
C GLU A 151 -13.17 8.31 -7.19
N ASP A 152 -12.90 9.05 -6.13
CA ASP A 152 -13.63 10.25 -5.74
C ASP A 152 -12.65 11.43 -5.56
N SER A 153 -13.08 12.51 -4.91
CA SER A 153 -12.22 13.66 -4.63
C SER A 153 -11.08 13.36 -3.65
N GLN A 154 -11.20 12.31 -2.82
CA GLN A 154 -10.28 12.03 -1.71
C GLN A 154 -9.43 10.78 -1.94
N SER A 155 -9.96 9.79 -2.64
CA SER A 155 -9.36 8.47 -2.74
C SER A 155 -9.36 7.93 -4.17
N SER A 156 -8.47 6.98 -4.43
CA SER A 156 -8.40 6.28 -5.71
C SER A 156 -8.05 4.81 -5.50
N PHE A 157 -8.79 3.94 -6.18
CA PHE A 157 -8.58 2.49 -6.24
C PHE A 157 -8.30 2.12 -7.68
N SER A 158 -7.16 1.52 -7.97
CA SER A 158 -6.76 1.14 -9.32
C SER A 158 -6.47 -0.34 -9.38
N LEU A 159 -7.28 -1.07 -10.14
CA LEU A 159 -7.07 -2.49 -10.43
C LEU A 159 -6.06 -2.62 -11.58
N PHE A 160 -5.13 -3.54 -11.45
CA PHE A 160 -4.11 -3.82 -12.46
C PHE A 160 -3.86 -5.32 -12.57
N ARG A 161 -3.25 -5.72 -13.68
CA ARG A 161 -2.75 -7.08 -13.91
C ARG A 161 -1.22 -7.03 -14.01
N TYR A 162 -0.55 -7.94 -13.33
CA TYR A 162 0.90 -8.05 -13.43
C TYR A 162 1.33 -8.48 -14.83
N SER A 163 2.35 -7.81 -15.38
CA SER A 163 2.83 -8.05 -16.76
C SER A 163 3.49 -9.43 -16.92
N TYR A 164 4.07 -9.97 -15.84
CA TYR A 164 4.84 -11.20 -15.84
C TYR A 164 4.15 -12.37 -15.09
N ARG A 165 2.98 -12.13 -14.51
CA ARG A 165 2.16 -13.13 -13.82
C ARG A 165 0.69 -12.96 -14.18
N PRO A 166 -0.06 -14.02 -14.38
CA PRO A 166 -1.51 -13.93 -14.64
C PRO A 166 -2.27 -13.63 -13.34
N THR A 167 -1.83 -12.67 -12.55
CA THR A 167 -2.44 -12.30 -11.26
C THR A 167 -2.89 -10.86 -11.28
N PHE A 168 -3.93 -10.59 -10.50
CA PHE A 168 -4.46 -9.25 -10.30
C PHE A 168 -3.91 -8.63 -9.02
N GLY A 169 -3.82 -7.32 -9.03
CA GLY A 169 -3.56 -6.50 -7.86
C GLY A 169 -4.40 -5.25 -7.87
N MET A 170 -4.54 -4.63 -6.72
CA MET A 170 -5.22 -3.34 -6.59
C MET A 170 -4.40 -2.42 -5.70
N VAL A 171 -4.26 -1.16 -6.12
CA VAL A 171 -3.72 -0.08 -5.27
C VAL A 171 -4.86 0.80 -4.84
N ALA A 172 -5.02 0.98 -3.55
CA ALA A 172 -5.95 1.90 -2.93
C ALA A 172 -5.19 2.95 -2.13
N PHE A 173 -5.49 4.23 -2.29
CA PHE A 173 -4.77 5.30 -1.58
C PHE A 173 -5.61 6.55 -1.34
N SER A 174 -5.25 7.29 -0.28
CA SER A 174 -5.71 8.65 -0.05
C SER A 174 -4.91 9.62 -0.92
N LYS A 175 -5.55 10.35 -1.81
CA LYS A 175 -4.89 11.28 -2.74
C LYS A 175 -4.03 12.33 -2.02
N GLN A 176 -4.54 12.88 -0.92
CA GLN A 176 -3.83 13.88 -0.13
C GLN A 176 -2.58 13.30 0.55
N LEU A 177 -2.74 12.24 1.34
CA LEU A 177 -1.61 11.63 2.07
C LEU A 177 -0.59 11.01 1.12
N ASP A 178 -1.04 10.42 0.02
CA ASP A 178 -0.16 9.85 -1.00
C ASP A 178 0.71 10.93 -1.67
N THR A 179 0.15 12.10 -1.98
CA THR A 179 0.92 13.24 -2.51
C THR A 179 2.00 13.70 -1.53
N LEU A 180 1.67 13.81 -0.24
CA LEU A 180 2.63 14.17 0.80
C LEU A 180 3.73 13.10 0.97
N ALA A 181 3.35 11.83 0.96
CA ALA A 181 4.29 10.71 1.07
C ALA A 181 5.25 10.66 -0.13
N GLN A 182 4.75 10.84 -1.35
CA GLN A 182 5.60 10.88 -2.56
C GLN A 182 6.60 12.04 -2.51
N ALA A 183 6.16 13.24 -2.12
CA ALA A 183 7.05 14.39 -1.95
C ALA A 183 8.14 14.12 -0.90
N ALA A 184 7.77 13.50 0.22
CA ALA A 184 8.71 13.13 1.27
C ALA A 184 9.72 12.06 0.82
N VAL A 185 9.29 11.07 0.03
CA VAL A 185 10.18 10.04 -0.53
C VAL A 185 11.20 10.66 -1.49
N VAL A 186 10.79 11.55 -2.38
CA VAL A 186 11.70 12.26 -3.30
C VAL A 186 12.75 13.05 -2.49
N GLU A 187 12.31 13.77 -1.47
CA GLU A 187 13.21 14.54 -0.61
C GLU A 187 14.13 13.64 0.23
N ALA A 188 13.66 12.49 0.70
CA ALA A 188 14.48 11.51 1.41
C ALA A 188 15.64 11.01 0.53
N PHE A 189 15.38 10.66 -0.73
CA PHE A 189 16.43 10.26 -1.67
C PHE A 189 17.45 11.38 -1.93
N ARG A 190 16.98 12.65 -2.01
CA ARG A 190 17.88 13.79 -2.17
C ARG A 190 18.82 13.91 -0.96
N LEU A 191 18.28 13.87 0.25
CA LEU A 191 19.04 13.92 1.49
C LEU A 191 20.02 12.74 1.62
N GLU A 192 19.59 11.53 1.30
CA GLU A 192 20.45 10.34 1.33
C GLU A 192 21.65 10.48 0.39
N LYS A 193 21.42 11.02 -0.82
CA LYS A 193 22.49 11.27 -1.80
C LYS A 193 23.47 12.32 -1.33
N GLU A 194 22.97 13.40 -0.71
CA GLU A 194 23.82 14.48 -0.19
C GLU A 194 24.65 14.04 1.02
N GLU A 195 24.10 13.21 1.90
CA GLU A 195 24.76 12.71 3.10
C GLU A 195 25.67 11.48 2.84
N ALA A 196 25.50 10.78 1.72
CA ALA A 196 26.24 9.55 1.42
C ALA A 196 27.78 9.72 1.53
N PRO A 197 28.40 10.80 1.02
CA PRO A 197 29.86 10.96 1.14
C PRO A 197 30.33 11.13 2.59
N GLN A 198 29.54 11.84 3.40
CA GLN A 198 29.88 12.06 4.82
C GLN A 198 29.77 10.73 5.61
N ARG A 199 28.68 9.99 5.41
CA ARG A 199 28.46 8.68 6.03
C ARG A 199 29.57 7.68 5.67
N GLU A 200 29.99 7.69 4.41
CA GLU A 200 31.10 6.82 3.97
C GLU A 200 32.41 7.21 4.63
N THR A 201 32.71 8.51 4.74
CA THR A 201 33.90 9.00 5.46
C THR A 201 33.88 8.60 6.93
N GLU A 202 32.73 8.71 7.59
CA GLU A 202 32.59 8.29 9.00
C GLU A 202 32.72 6.78 9.17
N ARG A 203 32.16 6.00 8.24
CA ARG A 203 32.31 4.54 8.22
C ARG A 203 33.78 4.14 8.13
N GLN A 204 34.53 4.72 7.18
CA GLN A 204 35.94 4.47 7.00
C GLN A 204 36.75 4.84 8.26
N LYS A 205 36.47 5.99 8.86
CA LYS A 205 37.13 6.39 10.11
C LYS A 205 36.89 5.38 11.25
N LYS A 206 35.67 4.85 11.38
CA LYS A 206 35.35 3.84 12.38
C LYS A 206 36.06 2.52 12.11
N GLU A 207 36.10 2.07 10.86
CA GLU A 207 36.80 0.85 10.44
C GLU A 207 38.32 0.98 10.71
N ASP A 208 38.92 2.11 10.36
CA ASP A 208 40.34 2.35 10.60
C ASP A 208 40.67 2.38 12.10
N ALA A 209 39.80 3.00 12.91
CA ALA A 209 39.97 2.97 14.38
C ALA A 209 39.89 1.55 14.96
N GLN A 210 38.88 0.77 14.50
CA GLN A 210 38.74 -0.63 14.91
C GLN A 210 39.96 -1.49 14.50
N ASN A 211 40.40 -1.33 13.26
CA ASN A 211 41.59 -2.04 12.74
C ASN A 211 42.84 -1.66 13.50
N ARG A 212 43.03 -0.36 13.84
CA ARG A 212 44.15 0.10 14.66
C ARG A 212 44.13 -0.58 16.04
N THR A 213 42.98 -0.54 16.71
CA THR A 213 42.82 -1.17 18.03
C THR A 213 43.06 -2.68 17.97
N ALA A 214 42.57 -3.35 16.93
CA ALA A 214 42.83 -4.79 16.74
C ALA A 214 44.31 -5.09 16.55
N ARG A 215 45.02 -4.31 15.71
CA ARG A 215 46.47 -4.43 15.51
C ARG A 215 47.28 -4.19 16.78
N GLU A 216 46.89 -3.19 17.58
CA GLU A 216 47.51 -2.89 18.86
C GLU A 216 47.36 -4.05 19.87
N LYS A 217 46.14 -4.65 19.94
CA LYS A 217 45.92 -5.84 20.78
C LYS A 217 46.78 -7.03 20.34
N VAL A 218 46.82 -7.31 19.04
CA VAL A 218 47.66 -8.39 18.51
C VAL A 218 49.17 -8.14 18.80
N ARG A 219 49.61 -6.91 18.58
CA ARG A 219 50.99 -6.51 18.89
C ARG A 219 51.31 -6.64 20.37
N ALA A 220 50.43 -6.27 21.26
CA ALA A 220 50.61 -6.38 22.72
C ALA A 220 50.69 -7.86 23.12
N ALA A 221 49.80 -8.72 22.59
CA ALA A 221 49.81 -10.15 22.86
C ALA A 221 51.11 -10.82 22.34
N ASN A 222 51.52 -10.52 21.12
CA ASN A 222 52.74 -11.09 20.52
C ASN A 222 53.99 -10.61 21.27
N ARG A 223 54.03 -9.34 21.71
CA ARG A 223 55.13 -8.80 22.51
C ARG A 223 55.26 -9.51 23.86
N ALA A 224 54.11 -9.80 24.49
CA ALA A 224 54.08 -10.51 25.78
C ALA A 224 54.51 -11.99 25.64
N ALA A 225 54.25 -12.62 24.49
CA ALA A 225 54.56 -14.01 24.19
C ALA A 225 55.98 -14.20 23.59
N PHE A 226 56.65 -13.13 23.16
CA PHE A 226 57.95 -13.20 22.55
C PHE A 226 59.04 -13.39 23.63
N LEU A 227 59.54 -14.60 23.74
CA LEU A 227 60.71 -14.98 24.55
C LEU A 227 61.91 -15.15 23.61
N PRO A 228 63.00 -14.41 23.79
CA PRO A 228 64.20 -14.56 22.98
C PRO A 228 64.93 -15.88 23.25
#